data_075fd7617467560607a5277542a12509
#
_entry.id   075fd7617467560607a5277542a12509
#
_cell.length_a   1.000
_cell.length_b   1.000
_cell.length_c   1.000
_cell.angle_alpha   90.00
_cell.angle_beta   90.00
_cell.angle_gamma   90.00
#
_symmetry.space_group_name_H-M   'P 1'
#
loop_
_entity.id
_entity.type
_entity.pdbx_description
1 polymer ?
#
loop_
_entity_poly.entity_id
_entity_poly.type
_entity_poly.pdbx_seq_one_letter_code
_entity_poly.pdbx_strand_id
1 'polypeptide(L)'
;MKSEQIQTLHPQPGKTNKRISLDKYNVIKDNMLKILTRKELTHTELMEKLYSKVKDSFEGGVQWYGETVKLDLEARKIIERTNTKTEKYKLNKTNE
;
A
#
# COMPACT_ATOMS: atom_id res chain seq x y z
N MET A 1 -14.32 -20.09 -10.89
CA MET A 1 -13.96 -18.82 -11.48
C MET A 1 -12.55 -18.43 -11.16
N LYS A 2 -11.81 -17.95 -12.12
CA LYS A 2 -10.44 -17.58 -11.90
C LYS A 2 -10.31 -16.21 -11.30
N SER A 3 -9.48 -16.10 -10.28
CA SER A 3 -9.16 -14.81 -9.70
C SER A 3 -8.15 -14.11 -10.59
N GLU A 4 -8.37 -12.84 -10.82
CA GLU A 4 -7.37 -12.04 -11.51
C GLU A 4 -6.22 -11.71 -10.58
N GLN A 5 -5.06 -11.54 -11.16
CA GLN A 5 -3.87 -11.17 -10.41
C GLN A 5 -3.29 -9.90 -10.99
N ILE A 6 -2.56 -9.19 -10.15
CA ILE A 6 -1.87 -7.98 -10.57
C ILE A 6 -0.39 -8.14 -10.27
N GLN A 7 0.43 -7.74 -11.21
CA GLN A 7 1.87 -7.69 -10.99
C GLN A 7 2.18 -6.34 -10.35
N THR A 8 2.52 -6.37 -9.06
CA THR A 8 2.85 -5.14 -8.38
C THR A 8 4.24 -4.66 -8.77
N LEU A 9 4.48 -3.39 -8.54
CA LEU A 9 5.70 -2.73 -8.97
C LEU A 9 6.57 -2.39 -7.76
N HIS A 10 7.84 -2.10 -8.02
CA HIS A 10 8.78 -1.68 -7.01
C HIS A 10 9.28 -0.29 -7.40
N PRO A 11 9.37 0.65 -6.45
CA PRO A 11 9.81 2.01 -6.78
C PRO A 11 11.28 2.11 -7.16
N GLN A 12 12.07 1.12 -6.80
CA GLN A 12 13.48 1.13 -7.11
C GLN A 12 13.73 0.51 -8.49
N PRO A 13 14.44 1.19 -9.39
CA PRO A 13 14.72 0.63 -10.71
C PRO A 13 15.46 -0.70 -10.63
N GLY A 14 15.07 -1.62 -11.47
CA GLY A 14 15.71 -2.93 -11.52
C GLY A 14 15.20 -3.94 -10.53
N LYS A 15 14.33 -3.53 -9.62
CA LYS A 15 13.75 -4.45 -8.66
C LYS A 15 12.33 -4.82 -9.06
N THR A 16 11.93 -6.03 -8.68
CA THR A 16 10.58 -6.51 -8.96
C THR A 16 9.81 -6.66 -7.65
N ASN A 17 8.52 -6.78 -7.77
CA ASN A 17 7.66 -6.98 -6.63
C ASN A 17 6.79 -8.21 -6.89
N LYS A 18 5.88 -8.52 -6.00
CA LYS A 18 5.12 -9.77 -6.05
C LYS A 18 3.89 -9.66 -6.92
N ARG A 19 3.45 -10.81 -7.44
CA ARG A 19 2.17 -10.90 -8.10
C ARG A 19 1.15 -11.39 -7.07
N ILE A 20 0.06 -10.66 -6.93
CA ILE A 20 -0.93 -10.98 -5.91
C ILE A 20 -2.33 -10.91 -6.50
N SER A 21 -3.29 -11.44 -5.75
CA SER A 21 -4.70 -11.39 -6.13
C SER A 21 -5.14 -9.93 -6.29
N LEU A 22 -5.80 -9.64 -7.39
CA LEU A 22 -6.31 -8.30 -7.64
C LEU A 22 -7.31 -7.88 -6.58
N ASP A 23 -8.16 -8.83 -6.14
CA ASP A 23 -9.13 -8.52 -5.10
C ASP A 23 -8.44 -8.09 -3.80
N LYS A 24 -7.42 -8.82 -3.40
CA LYS A 24 -6.68 -8.47 -2.20
C LYS A 24 -5.93 -7.16 -2.36
N TYR A 25 -5.34 -6.95 -3.54
CA TYR A 25 -4.68 -5.70 -3.86
C TYR A 25 -5.64 -4.52 -3.67
N ASN A 26 -6.84 -4.64 -4.22
CA ASN A 26 -7.81 -3.55 -4.15
C ASN A 26 -8.27 -3.27 -2.72
N VAL A 27 -8.50 -4.31 -1.93
CA VAL A 27 -8.89 -4.13 -0.53
C VAL A 27 -7.81 -3.36 0.23
N ILE A 28 -6.58 -3.80 0.10
CA ILE A 28 -5.46 -3.17 0.81
C ILE A 28 -5.26 -1.75 0.31
N LYS A 29 -5.27 -1.57 -1.01
CA LYS A 29 -5.07 -0.24 -1.60
C LYS A 29 -6.14 0.74 -1.14
N ASP A 30 -7.41 0.35 -1.26
CA ASP A 30 -8.51 1.26 -0.92
C ASP A 30 -8.45 1.68 0.54
N ASN A 31 -8.17 0.75 1.43
CA ASN A 31 -8.08 1.07 2.84
C ASN A 31 -6.86 1.93 3.14
N MET A 32 -5.73 1.62 2.50
CA MET A 32 -4.52 2.42 2.70
C MET A 32 -4.74 3.86 2.26
N LEU A 33 -5.38 4.07 1.12
CA LEU A 33 -5.62 5.42 0.63
C LEU A 33 -6.58 6.18 1.54
N LYS A 34 -7.59 5.50 2.07
CA LYS A 34 -8.50 6.13 3.02
C LYS A 34 -7.77 6.58 4.27
N ILE A 35 -6.87 5.74 4.77
CA ILE A 35 -6.09 6.06 5.96
C ILE A 35 -5.23 7.29 5.69
N LEU A 36 -4.54 7.31 4.55
CA LEU A 36 -3.61 8.39 4.23
C LEU A 36 -4.31 9.68 3.82
N THR A 37 -5.61 9.63 3.52
CA THR A 37 -6.36 10.84 3.23
C THR A 37 -6.38 11.77 4.43
N ARG A 38 -6.31 11.22 5.64
CA ARG A 38 -6.42 12.01 6.86
C ARG A 38 -5.12 12.62 7.31
N LYS A 39 -4.00 11.89 7.17
CA LYS A 39 -2.72 12.43 7.58
C LYS A 39 -1.60 11.54 7.10
N GLU A 40 -0.39 12.11 7.15
CA GLU A 40 0.82 11.34 6.87
C GLU A 40 1.10 10.40 8.03
N LEU A 41 1.61 9.22 7.70
CA LEU A 41 1.92 8.21 8.71
C LEU A 41 3.25 7.55 8.39
N THR A 42 3.95 7.13 9.45
CA THR A 42 5.12 6.29 9.26
C THR A 42 4.69 4.92 8.79
N HIS A 43 5.65 4.14 8.32
CA HIS A 43 5.35 2.78 7.87
C HIS A 43 4.65 1.99 8.98
N THR A 44 5.19 2.04 10.19
CA THR A 44 4.64 1.30 11.30
C THR A 44 3.20 1.72 11.61
N GLU A 45 2.99 3.03 11.66
CA GLU A 45 1.65 3.55 11.93
C GLU A 45 0.66 3.14 10.85
N LEU A 46 1.10 3.22 9.60
CA LEU A 46 0.25 2.85 8.48
C LEU A 46 -0.14 1.37 8.55
N MET A 47 0.84 0.51 8.84
CA MET A 47 0.58 -0.92 8.93
C MET A 47 -0.36 -1.25 10.07
N GLU A 48 -0.19 -0.58 11.22
CA GLU A 48 -1.06 -0.81 12.37
C GLU A 48 -2.50 -0.41 12.08
N LYS A 49 -2.67 0.75 11.45
CA LYS A 49 -4.02 1.21 11.12
C LYS A 49 -4.67 0.32 10.07
N LEU A 50 -3.88 -0.11 9.10
CA LEU A 50 -4.39 -1.01 8.07
C LEU A 50 -4.85 -2.32 8.69
N TYR A 51 -4.01 -2.89 9.55
CA TYR A 51 -4.35 -4.14 10.22
C TYR A 51 -5.68 -4.00 10.98
N SER A 52 -5.83 -2.92 11.74
CA SER A 52 -7.05 -2.70 12.50
C SER A 52 -8.28 -2.64 11.62
N LYS A 53 -8.13 -2.07 10.43
CA LYS A 53 -9.28 -1.92 9.53
C LYS A 53 -9.70 -3.22 8.87
N VAL A 54 -8.75 -4.08 8.52
CA VAL A 54 -9.07 -5.22 7.66
C VAL A 54 -8.93 -6.57 8.33
N LYS A 55 -8.46 -6.63 9.56
CA LYS A 55 -8.10 -7.90 10.20
C LYS A 55 -9.24 -8.91 10.25
N ASP A 56 -10.46 -8.46 10.37
CA ASP A 56 -11.60 -9.36 10.53
C ASP A 56 -12.14 -9.88 9.20
N SER A 57 -11.75 -9.28 8.11
CA SER A 57 -12.30 -9.65 6.80
C SER A 57 -11.24 -10.02 5.78
N PHE A 58 -9.98 -9.83 6.09
CA PHE A 58 -8.91 -10.09 5.14
C PHE A 58 -8.21 -11.40 5.46
N GLU A 59 -8.12 -12.27 4.48
CA GLU A 59 -7.38 -13.51 4.62
C GLU A 59 -5.95 -13.31 4.12
N GLY A 60 -4.99 -13.68 4.95
CA GLY A 60 -3.59 -13.55 4.60
C GLY A 60 -2.89 -12.60 5.53
N GLY A 61 -1.59 -12.44 5.34
CA GLY A 61 -0.80 -11.57 6.18
C GLY A 61 -0.99 -10.12 5.81
N VAL A 62 -1.75 -9.40 6.64
CA VAL A 62 -2.05 -7.99 6.36
C VAL A 62 -0.78 -7.20 6.16
N GLN A 63 0.22 -7.42 7.00
CA GLN A 63 1.46 -6.67 6.92
C GLN A 63 2.22 -6.99 5.63
N TRP A 64 2.24 -8.26 5.26
CA TRP A 64 2.91 -8.67 4.02
C TRP A 64 2.25 -8.03 2.80
N TYR A 65 0.93 -8.12 2.73
CA TYR A 65 0.20 -7.50 1.62
C TYR A 65 0.30 -5.98 1.67
N GLY A 66 0.25 -5.43 2.87
CA GLY A 66 0.37 -3.98 3.04
C GLY A 66 1.69 -3.47 2.51
N GLU A 67 2.76 -4.15 2.84
CA GLU A 67 4.09 -3.74 2.37
C GLU A 67 4.19 -3.85 0.86
N THR A 68 3.68 -4.95 0.31
CA THR A 68 3.71 -5.17 -1.13
C THR A 68 2.93 -4.09 -1.88
N VAL A 69 1.73 -3.78 -1.39
CA VAL A 69 0.89 -2.77 -2.04
C VAL A 69 1.48 -1.38 -1.85
N LYS A 70 2.05 -1.10 -0.69
CA LYS A 70 2.67 0.20 -0.44
C LYS A 70 3.79 0.49 -1.45
N LEU A 71 4.64 -0.50 -1.69
CA LEU A 71 5.71 -0.33 -2.67
C LEU A 71 5.15 -0.09 -4.06
N ASP A 72 4.10 -0.80 -4.41
CA ASP A 72 3.45 -0.63 -5.70
C ASP A 72 2.88 0.78 -5.86
N LEU A 73 2.21 1.27 -4.82
CA LEU A 73 1.63 2.60 -4.86
C LEU A 73 2.70 3.68 -4.97
N GLU A 74 3.84 3.47 -4.32
CA GLU A 74 4.96 4.38 -4.47
C GLU A 74 5.48 4.37 -5.90
N ALA A 75 5.60 3.18 -6.48
CA ALA A 75 6.12 3.05 -7.85
C ALA A 75 5.19 3.71 -8.85
N ARG A 76 3.89 3.67 -8.60
CA ARG A 76 2.90 4.28 -9.49
C ARG A 76 2.67 5.76 -9.18
N LYS A 77 3.36 6.30 -8.20
CA LYS A 77 3.27 7.70 -7.81
C LYS A 77 1.90 8.07 -7.23
N ILE A 78 1.21 7.08 -6.69
CA ILE A 78 -0.08 7.34 -6.03
C ILE A 78 0.16 7.82 -4.61
N ILE A 79 1.20 7.29 -3.95
CA ILE A 79 1.65 7.80 -2.66
C ILE A 79 3.12 8.17 -2.77
N GLU A 80 3.59 8.97 -1.84
CA GLU A 80 4.99 9.36 -1.84
C GLU A 80 5.52 9.36 -0.42
N ARG A 81 6.82 9.27 -0.34
CA ARG A 81 7.54 9.25 0.92
C ARG A 81 7.98 10.67 1.21
N THR A 82 7.79 11.11 2.46
CA THR A 82 8.23 12.46 2.82
C THR A 82 9.74 12.47 2.99
N ASN A 83 10.30 13.65 2.82
CA ASN A 83 11.73 13.83 2.96
C ASN A 83 12.04 14.44 4.32
N THR A 84 11.59 13.77 5.37
CA THR A 84 11.76 14.24 6.73
C THR A 84 12.59 13.24 7.51
N LYS A 85 13.02 13.66 8.69
CA LYS A 85 13.85 12.85 9.54
C LYS A 85 13.21 11.49 9.82
N THR A 86 11.93 11.50 10.16
CA THR A 86 11.16 10.27 10.28
C THR A 86 10.33 10.15 9.01
N GLU A 87 10.67 9.19 8.18
CA GLU A 87 9.95 9.02 6.92
C GLU A 87 8.49 8.72 7.15
N LYS A 88 7.64 9.42 6.43
CA LYS A 88 6.21 9.19 6.47
C LYS A 88 5.71 9.02 5.04
N TYR A 89 4.52 8.47 4.92
CA TYR A 89 3.89 8.25 3.64
C TYR A 89 2.63 9.10 3.55
N LYS A 90 2.38 9.63 2.37
CA LYS A 90 1.22 10.49 2.14
C LYS A 90 0.75 10.34 0.72
N LEU A 91 -0.48 10.78 0.45
CA LEU A 91 -0.99 10.77 -0.91
C LEU A 91 -0.22 11.76 -1.76
N ASN A 92 0.00 11.39 -3.02
CA ASN A 92 0.69 12.26 -3.96
C ASN A 92 -0.33 13.15 -4.63
N LYS A 93 -0.28 14.44 -4.34
CA LYS A 93 -1.28 15.38 -4.82
C LYS A 93 -1.12 15.75 -6.28
N THR A 94 0.01 15.44 -6.86
CA THR A 94 0.22 15.78 -8.26
C THR A 94 -0.48 14.83 -9.20
N ASN A 95 -1.10 13.80 -8.67
CA ASN A 95 -1.79 12.79 -9.47
C ASN A 95 -3.28 13.06 -9.64
N GLU A 96 -3.68 14.24 -9.45
CA GLU A 96 -5.09 14.56 -9.63
C GLU A 96 -5.46 14.69 -11.08
#